data_84c1bad50b618ba07670dae59d5fbe02
#
_entry.id   84c1bad50b618ba07670dae59d5fbe02
#
_cell.length_a   1.000
_cell.length_b   1.000
_cell.length_c   1.000
_cell.angle_alpha   90.00
_cell.angle_beta   90.00
_cell.angle_gamma   90.00
#
_symmetry.space_group_name_H-M   'P 1'
#
loop_
_entity.id
_entity.type
_entity.pdbx_description
1 polymer ?
#
loop_
_entity_poly.entity_id
_entity_poly.type
_entity_poly.pdbx_seq_one_letter_code
_entity_poly.pdbx_strand_id
1 'polypeptide(L)'
;VRGATGGLAPPSTSLVEGLPEAFLGSDFTTGLIAAFDDVIGSVGATLDDLDAYLDPRYAPDDFVRWVASWLSPAIAARRDADHLRRHLGDLRRALVGRGTLDGVTAAVRACTGLDPDVRDSGGVSWSKRPQGAFPGRSAPLLEVDVRISADEPDPDAVLDLVRFVVDDVRPAHVPAAVRRAPG
;
A
#
# COMPACT_ATOMS: atom_id res chain seq x y z
N VAL A 1 5.79 20.53 -0.17
CA VAL A 1 6.95 20.39 -1.07
C VAL A 1 7.55 21.76 -1.28
N ARG A 2 8.67 22.07 -0.62
CA ARG A 2 9.49 23.24 -0.97
C ARG A 2 10.67 22.71 -1.76
N GLY A 3 10.47 22.56 -3.06
CA GLY A 3 11.55 22.33 -4.01
C GLY A 3 12.48 23.53 -3.99
N ALA A 4 13.78 23.25 -4.01
CA ALA A 4 14.80 24.22 -4.28
C ALA A 4 14.42 25.01 -5.53
N THR A 5 14.63 26.33 -5.51
CA THR A 5 14.62 27.21 -6.69
C THR A 5 15.85 26.94 -7.56
N GLY A 6 15.99 25.70 -8.01
CA GLY A 6 16.78 25.35 -9.17
C GLY A 6 15.91 25.67 -10.37
N GLY A 7 16.41 26.39 -11.35
CA GLY A 7 15.67 26.74 -12.54
C GLY A 7 14.95 25.53 -13.09
N LEU A 8 13.65 25.68 -13.33
CA LEU A 8 12.81 24.66 -13.94
C LEU A 8 13.50 24.19 -15.23
N ALA A 9 13.67 22.88 -15.36
CA ALA A 9 14.09 22.32 -16.64
C ALA A 9 13.05 22.74 -17.69
N PRO A 10 13.50 23.20 -18.86
CA PRO A 10 12.55 23.53 -19.92
C PRO A 10 11.72 22.29 -20.24
N PRO A 11 10.43 22.47 -20.57
CA PRO A 11 9.60 21.35 -21.00
C PRO A 11 10.31 20.64 -22.16
N SER A 12 10.17 19.33 -22.24
CA SER A 12 10.80 18.50 -23.29
C SER A 12 10.44 18.96 -24.71
N THR A 13 9.37 19.74 -24.84
CA THR A 13 8.93 20.41 -26.07
C THR A 13 8.27 21.73 -25.68
N SER A 14 8.84 22.85 -26.14
CA SER A 14 8.29 24.19 -25.94
C SER A 14 7.00 24.34 -26.79
N LEU A 15 5.96 24.93 -26.20
CA LEU A 15 4.74 25.27 -26.93
C LEU A 15 4.99 26.24 -28.09
N VAL A 16 6.09 27.04 -28.02
CA VAL A 16 6.50 27.94 -29.08
C VAL A 16 6.82 27.18 -30.37
N GLU A 17 7.39 25.97 -30.26
CA GLU A 17 7.74 25.14 -31.41
C GLU A 17 6.52 24.63 -32.19
N GLY A 18 5.37 24.54 -31.50
CA GLY A 18 4.08 24.15 -32.10
C GLY A 18 3.28 25.31 -32.68
N LEU A 19 3.75 26.57 -32.56
CA LEU A 19 3.01 27.70 -33.05
C LEU A 19 3.12 27.85 -34.57
N PRO A 20 2.00 28.20 -35.24
CA PRO A 20 2.06 28.64 -36.64
C PRO A 20 2.99 29.86 -36.82
N GLU A 21 3.72 29.91 -37.91
CA GLU A 21 4.73 30.96 -38.22
C GLU A 21 4.16 32.38 -38.10
N ALA A 22 2.88 32.55 -38.38
CA ALA A 22 2.19 33.83 -38.25
C ALA A 22 2.21 34.44 -36.85
N PHE A 23 2.44 33.64 -35.82
CA PHE A 23 2.46 34.07 -34.41
C PHE A 23 3.91 34.27 -33.89
N LEU A 24 4.91 33.72 -34.55
CA LEU A 24 6.31 33.78 -34.10
C LEU A 24 6.94 35.18 -34.21
N GLY A 25 6.34 36.11 -34.97
CA GLY A 25 6.83 37.48 -35.14
C GLY A 25 6.38 38.47 -34.05
N SER A 26 5.67 38.03 -33.02
CA SER A 26 5.14 38.87 -31.95
C SER A 26 5.81 38.59 -30.60
N ASP A 27 6.55 39.59 -30.06
CA ASP A 27 7.16 39.49 -28.75
C ASP A 27 6.12 39.21 -27.63
N PHE A 28 4.93 39.79 -27.78
CA PHE A 28 3.83 39.53 -26.84
C PHE A 28 3.40 38.06 -26.86
N THR A 29 3.19 37.49 -28.05
CA THR A 29 2.79 36.08 -28.20
C THR A 29 3.88 35.15 -27.64
N THR A 30 5.13 35.40 -28.00
CA THR A 30 6.26 34.59 -27.50
C THR A 30 6.40 34.66 -25.99
N GLY A 31 6.26 35.86 -25.39
CA GLY A 31 6.29 36.03 -23.94
C GLY A 31 5.12 35.37 -23.21
N LEU A 32 3.92 35.44 -23.80
CA LEU A 32 2.72 34.77 -23.25
C LEU A 32 2.89 33.25 -23.27
N ILE A 33 3.35 32.71 -24.38
CA ILE A 33 3.56 31.25 -24.51
C ILE A 33 4.67 30.76 -23.60
N ALA A 34 5.77 31.53 -23.44
CA ALA A 34 6.81 31.20 -22.48
C ALA A 34 6.30 31.14 -21.04
N ALA A 35 5.35 32.00 -20.65
CA ALA A 35 4.72 31.95 -19.33
C ALA A 35 3.87 30.66 -19.15
N PHE A 36 3.23 30.15 -20.18
CA PHE A 36 2.58 28.85 -20.15
C PHE A 36 3.58 27.70 -20.08
N ASP A 37 4.69 27.77 -20.83
CA ASP A 37 5.76 26.77 -20.75
C ASP A 37 6.33 26.65 -19.32
N ASP A 38 6.49 27.75 -18.60
CA ASP A 38 6.95 27.74 -17.22
C ASP A 38 5.97 26.97 -16.29
N VAL A 39 4.68 27.18 -16.47
CA VAL A 39 3.64 26.46 -15.68
C VAL A 39 3.60 24.98 -16.05
N ILE A 40 3.60 24.67 -17.34
CA ILE A 40 3.54 23.28 -17.84
C ILE A 40 4.85 22.54 -17.52
N GLY A 41 6.00 23.23 -17.56
CA GLY A 41 7.29 22.66 -17.20
C GLY A 41 7.35 22.10 -15.79
N SER A 42 6.64 22.71 -14.83
CA SER A 42 6.53 22.19 -13.46
C SER A 42 5.80 20.84 -13.38
N VAL A 43 4.77 20.68 -14.20
CA VAL A 43 4.03 19.41 -14.32
C VAL A 43 4.89 18.37 -15.04
N GLY A 44 5.58 18.78 -16.14
CA GLY A 44 6.51 17.92 -16.86
C GLY A 44 7.61 17.36 -15.95
N ALA A 45 8.25 18.22 -15.16
CA ALA A 45 9.28 17.79 -14.20
C ALA A 45 8.75 16.79 -13.16
N THR A 46 7.49 16.92 -12.73
CA THR A 46 6.87 15.94 -11.82
C THR A 46 6.62 14.60 -12.54
N LEU A 47 6.24 14.64 -13.81
CA LEU A 47 6.03 13.43 -14.62
C LEU A 47 7.34 12.73 -14.96
N ASP A 48 8.41 13.47 -15.20
CA ASP A 48 9.75 12.92 -15.46
C ASP A 48 10.33 12.21 -14.22
N ASP A 49 9.97 12.67 -13.01
CA ASP A 49 10.37 12.07 -11.74
C ASP A 49 9.30 11.10 -11.18
N LEU A 50 8.34 10.68 -11.97
CA LEU A 50 7.21 9.85 -11.49
C LEU A 50 7.66 8.51 -10.92
N ASP A 51 8.71 7.92 -11.43
CA ASP A 51 9.32 6.70 -10.92
C ASP A 51 9.83 6.87 -9.48
N ALA A 52 10.39 8.04 -9.13
CA ALA A 52 10.80 8.36 -7.77
C ALA A 52 9.59 8.50 -6.82
N TYR A 53 8.45 9.00 -7.31
CA TYR A 53 7.20 9.03 -6.53
C TYR A 53 6.63 7.64 -6.28
N LEU A 54 6.81 6.72 -7.22
CA LEU A 54 6.32 5.34 -7.11
C LEU A 54 7.26 4.43 -6.30
N ASP A 55 8.52 4.83 -6.10
CA ASP A 55 9.45 4.09 -5.24
C ASP A 55 9.23 4.49 -3.76
N PRO A 56 8.81 3.57 -2.89
CA PRO A 56 8.58 3.88 -1.47
C PRO A 56 9.78 4.51 -0.76
N ARG A 57 11.01 4.30 -1.25
CA ARG A 57 12.23 4.85 -0.65
C ARG A 57 12.36 6.36 -0.84
N TYR A 58 11.81 6.90 -1.93
CA TYR A 58 11.96 8.31 -2.33
C TYR A 58 10.64 9.08 -2.30
N ALA A 59 9.52 8.37 -2.38
CA ALA A 59 8.18 8.97 -2.38
C ALA A 59 7.96 9.91 -1.18
N PRO A 60 7.37 11.10 -1.36
CA PRO A 60 6.97 11.96 -0.25
C PRO A 60 5.99 11.28 0.71
N ASP A 61 5.99 11.69 1.98
CA ASP A 61 5.16 11.08 3.03
C ASP A 61 3.66 11.18 2.74
N ASP A 62 3.22 12.30 2.19
CA ASP A 62 1.82 12.52 1.79
C ASP A 62 1.41 11.58 0.65
N PHE A 63 2.31 11.36 -0.32
CA PHE A 63 2.08 10.41 -1.41
C PHE A 63 2.02 8.96 -0.90
N VAL A 64 2.93 8.56 0.01
CA VAL A 64 2.91 7.24 0.64
C VAL A 64 1.59 7.01 1.39
N ARG A 65 1.13 7.99 2.18
CA ARG A 65 -0.17 7.93 2.88
C ARG A 65 -1.34 7.82 1.89
N TRP A 66 -1.29 8.59 0.83
CA TRP A 66 -2.31 8.57 -0.21
C TRP A 66 -2.38 7.19 -0.89
N VAL A 67 -1.25 6.63 -1.34
CA VAL A 67 -1.21 5.27 -1.93
C VAL A 67 -1.68 4.22 -0.91
N ALA A 68 -1.21 4.27 0.34
CA ALA A 68 -1.62 3.34 1.39
C ALA A 68 -3.14 3.42 1.66
N SER A 69 -3.75 4.60 1.56
CA SER A 69 -5.19 4.78 1.74
C SER A 69 -6.03 4.07 0.67
N TRP A 70 -5.48 3.87 -0.52
CA TRP A 70 -6.14 3.10 -1.59
C TRP A 70 -6.02 1.59 -1.37
N LEU A 71 -4.89 1.15 -0.79
CA LEU A 71 -4.64 -0.26 -0.52
C LEU A 71 -5.41 -0.74 0.71
N SER A 72 -5.37 0.03 1.80
CA SER A 72 -6.11 -0.23 3.04
C SER A 72 -6.35 1.07 3.82
N PRO A 73 -7.52 1.71 3.68
CA PRO A 73 -7.86 2.92 4.43
C PRO A 73 -7.76 2.72 5.94
N ALA A 74 -8.14 1.52 6.39
CA ALA A 74 -8.16 1.16 7.80
C ALA A 74 -6.78 1.15 8.45
N ILE A 75 -5.76 0.65 7.75
CA ILE A 75 -4.37 0.63 8.21
C ILE A 75 -3.72 2.01 8.02
N ALA A 76 -3.95 2.65 6.87
CA ALA A 76 -3.40 3.97 6.56
C ALA A 76 -3.78 5.03 7.60
N ALA A 77 -5.01 4.98 8.13
CA ALA A 77 -5.48 5.90 9.17
C ALA A 77 -4.82 5.68 10.55
N ARG A 78 -4.17 4.54 10.77
CA ARG A 78 -3.62 4.14 12.09
C ARG A 78 -2.10 4.14 12.15
N ARG A 79 -1.41 4.33 11.03
CA ARG A 79 0.03 4.21 10.94
C ARG A 79 0.66 5.50 10.38
N ASP A 80 1.86 5.80 10.84
CA ASP A 80 2.67 6.90 10.30
C ASP A 80 3.25 6.55 8.93
N ALA A 81 3.80 7.55 8.24
CA ALA A 81 4.33 7.38 6.89
C ALA A 81 5.52 6.43 6.84
N ASP A 82 6.37 6.42 7.86
CA ASP A 82 7.55 5.56 7.91
C ASP A 82 7.18 4.09 8.04
N HIS A 83 6.16 3.79 8.86
CA HIS A 83 5.61 2.44 8.96
C HIS A 83 4.97 2.01 7.65
N LEU A 84 4.12 2.86 7.05
CA LEU A 84 3.46 2.58 5.78
C LEU A 84 4.47 2.36 4.65
N ARG A 85 5.52 3.16 4.60
CA ARG A 85 6.62 3.05 3.63
C ARG A 85 7.28 1.68 3.68
N ARG A 86 7.60 1.18 4.87
CA ARG A 86 8.22 -0.14 5.06
C ARG A 86 7.30 -1.29 4.68
N HIS A 87 6.00 -1.14 4.86
CA HIS A 87 5.01 -2.20 4.69
C HIS A 87 4.07 -2.02 3.48
N LEU A 88 4.39 -1.10 2.55
CA LEU A 88 3.55 -0.87 1.37
C LEU A 88 3.39 -2.13 0.51
N GLY A 89 4.45 -2.94 0.41
CA GLY A 89 4.41 -4.24 -0.26
C GLY A 89 3.49 -5.25 0.42
N ASP A 90 3.40 -5.22 1.75
CA ASP A 90 2.49 -6.07 2.52
C ASP A 90 1.04 -5.62 2.36
N LEU A 91 0.78 -4.29 2.34
CA LEU A 91 -0.55 -3.74 2.02
C LEU A 91 -1.05 -4.22 0.66
N ARG A 92 -0.19 -4.19 -0.36
CA ARG A 92 -0.53 -4.70 -1.69
C ARG A 92 -0.83 -6.20 -1.65
N ARG A 93 -0.01 -7.01 -0.96
CA ARG A 93 -0.24 -8.46 -0.81
C ARG A 93 -1.54 -8.75 -0.08
N ALA A 94 -1.85 -8.01 0.97
CA ALA A 94 -3.10 -8.13 1.72
C ALA A 94 -4.32 -7.86 0.83
N LEU A 95 -4.26 -6.84 -0.03
CA LEU A 95 -5.34 -6.49 -0.95
C LEU A 95 -5.56 -7.58 -2.00
N VAL A 96 -4.49 -8.03 -2.66
CA VAL A 96 -4.56 -9.05 -3.73
C VAL A 96 -4.94 -10.42 -3.17
N GLY A 97 -4.43 -10.76 -1.98
CA GLY A 97 -4.68 -12.03 -1.28
C GLY A 97 -5.87 -12.01 -0.31
N ARG A 98 -6.77 -11.02 -0.40
CA ARG A 98 -7.90 -10.89 0.53
C ARG A 98 -8.67 -12.20 0.66
N GLY A 99 -8.89 -12.65 1.90
CA GLY A 99 -9.58 -13.91 2.19
C GLY A 99 -8.71 -15.17 2.12
N THR A 100 -7.42 -15.05 1.84
CA THR A 100 -6.46 -16.16 1.90
C THR A 100 -5.56 -16.05 3.14
N LEU A 101 -4.91 -17.15 3.52
CA LEU A 101 -3.95 -17.15 4.64
C LEU A 101 -2.80 -16.16 4.41
N ASP A 102 -2.28 -16.09 3.19
CA ASP A 102 -1.22 -15.15 2.80
C ASP A 102 -1.69 -13.70 2.91
N GLY A 103 -2.91 -13.40 2.48
CA GLY A 103 -3.53 -12.07 2.61
C GLY A 103 -3.72 -11.65 4.05
N VAL A 104 -4.17 -12.55 4.92
CA VAL A 104 -4.29 -12.29 6.37
C VAL A 104 -2.92 -12.05 6.99
N THR A 105 -1.94 -12.91 6.69
CA THR A 105 -0.55 -12.75 7.15
C THR A 105 0.01 -11.38 6.74
N ALA A 106 -0.14 -11.03 5.47
CA ALA A 106 0.33 -9.75 4.94
C ALA A 106 -0.38 -8.54 5.60
N ALA A 107 -1.68 -8.64 5.87
CA ALA A 107 -2.43 -7.57 6.53
C ALA A 107 -1.99 -7.34 7.99
N VAL A 108 -1.78 -8.41 8.75
CA VAL A 108 -1.26 -8.32 10.13
C VAL A 108 0.14 -7.71 10.11
N ARG A 109 1.01 -8.18 9.22
CA ARG A 109 2.38 -7.66 9.06
C ARG A 109 2.36 -6.18 8.66
N ALA A 110 1.52 -5.80 7.71
CA ALA A 110 1.36 -4.42 7.29
C ALA A 110 0.86 -3.50 8.39
N CYS A 111 0.03 -4.01 9.30
CA CYS A 111 -0.53 -3.21 10.37
C CYS A 111 0.39 -3.14 11.59
N THR A 112 1.02 -4.24 11.99
CA THR A 112 1.75 -4.33 13.27
C THR A 112 3.26 -4.43 13.12
N GLY A 113 3.76 -4.82 11.95
CA GLY A 113 5.15 -5.22 11.75
C GLY A 113 5.47 -6.62 12.29
N LEU A 114 4.50 -7.31 12.91
CA LEU A 114 4.69 -8.64 13.47
C LEU A 114 4.42 -9.72 12.42
N ASP A 115 5.08 -10.86 12.58
CA ASP A 115 4.90 -12.04 11.73
C ASP A 115 3.96 -13.04 12.42
N PRO A 116 2.68 -13.15 11.99
CA PRO A 116 1.74 -14.07 12.60
C PRO A 116 1.91 -15.49 12.08
N ASP A 117 1.56 -16.49 12.90
CA ASP A 117 1.28 -17.85 12.44
C ASP A 117 -0.22 -17.96 12.16
N VAL A 118 -0.58 -18.10 10.88
CA VAL A 118 -1.97 -18.10 10.43
C VAL A 118 -2.34 -19.48 9.91
N ARG A 119 -3.40 -20.06 10.48
CA ARG A 119 -3.90 -21.39 10.13
C ARG A 119 -5.42 -21.36 9.94
N ASP A 120 -5.92 -22.11 8.99
CA ASP A 120 -7.35 -22.33 8.84
C ASP A 120 -7.75 -23.78 9.15
N SER A 121 -9.03 -23.97 9.34
CA SER A 121 -9.62 -25.29 9.54
C SER A 121 -9.83 -26.08 8.26
N GLY A 122 -9.58 -25.45 7.10
CA GLY A 122 -9.74 -26.05 5.78
C GLY A 122 -8.61 -27.01 5.43
N GLY A 123 -8.73 -27.58 4.25
CA GLY A 123 -7.67 -28.42 3.72
C GLY A 123 -8.07 -29.00 2.37
N VAL A 124 -7.05 -29.37 1.60
CA VAL A 124 -7.19 -30.11 0.35
C VAL A 124 -6.44 -31.42 0.50
N SER A 125 -7.10 -32.52 0.18
CA SER A 125 -6.44 -33.82 0.13
C SER A 125 -6.81 -34.55 -1.16
N TRP A 126 -5.92 -35.42 -1.58
CA TRP A 126 -6.14 -36.29 -2.72
C TRP A 126 -6.17 -37.75 -2.25
N SER A 127 -7.11 -38.52 -2.77
CA SER A 127 -7.24 -39.92 -2.43
C SER A 127 -7.39 -40.77 -3.70
N LYS A 128 -6.68 -41.91 -3.77
CA LYS A 128 -6.85 -42.94 -4.81
C LYS A 128 -8.12 -43.75 -4.59
N ARG A 129 -8.75 -43.65 -3.42
CA ARG A 129 -9.95 -44.40 -3.09
C ARG A 129 -11.17 -43.48 -3.18
N PRO A 130 -12.28 -43.91 -3.79
CA PRO A 130 -13.55 -43.20 -3.72
C PRO A 130 -13.96 -42.99 -2.23
N GLN A 131 -14.63 -41.88 -1.95
CA GLN A 131 -15.13 -41.59 -0.59
C GLN A 131 -14.04 -41.51 0.49
N GLY A 132 -12.82 -41.04 0.14
CA GLY A 132 -11.79 -40.73 1.12
C GLY A 132 -12.27 -39.68 2.13
N ALA A 133 -11.72 -39.70 3.35
CA ALA A 133 -12.06 -38.72 4.37
C ALA A 133 -11.70 -37.31 3.89
N PHE A 134 -12.61 -36.36 4.12
CA PHE A 134 -12.32 -34.95 3.88
C PHE A 134 -11.30 -34.42 4.88
N PRO A 135 -10.30 -33.64 4.44
CA PRO A 135 -9.36 -33.01 5.35
C PRO A 135 -10.00 -31.84 6.07
N GLY A 136 -9.40 -31.44 7.20
CA GLY A 136 -9.81 -30.28 7.96
C GLY A 136 -10.92 -30.56 8.97
N ARG A 137 -11.50 -29.49 9.50
CA ARG A 137 -12.58 -29.51 10.48
C ARG A 137 -13.91 -29.19 9.79
N SER A 138 -15.02 -29.72 10.31
CA SER A 138 -16.36 -29.45 9.77
C SER A 138 -16.83 -28.01 10.00
N ALA A 139 -16.33 -27.35 11.04
CA ALA A 139 -16.62 -25.94 11.33
C ALA A 139 -15.47 -25.05 10.81
N PRO A 140 -15.78 -24.02 10.02
CA PRO A 140 -14.76 -23.09 9.55
C PRO A 140 -14.19 -22.30 10.73
N LEU A 141 -12.86 -22.15 10.77
CA LEU A 141 -12.16 -21.39 11.80
C LEU A 141 -10.82 -20.89 11.23
N LEU A 142 -10.51 -19.62 11.48
CA LEU A 142 -9.20 -19.01 11.21
C LEU A 142 -8.50 -18.79 12.56
N GLU A 143 -7.32 -19.36 12.74
CA GLU A 143 -6.50 -19.17 13.94
C GLU A 143 -5.30 -18.29 13.58
N VAL A 144 -5.09 -17.23 14.38
CA VAL A 144 -4.00 -16.26 14.18
C VAL A 144 -3.24 -16.14 15.49
N ASP A 145 -2.04 -16.67 15.52
CA ASP A 145 -1.16 -16.63 16.68
C ASP A 145 -0.06 -15.58 16.43
N VAL A 146 0.09 -14.61 17.36
CA VAL A 146 1.03 -13.50 17.21
C VAL A 146 2.03 -13.52 18.37
N ARG A 147 3.33 -13.48 18.03
CA ARG A 147 4.39 -13.30 19.03
C ARG A 147 4.56 -11.83 19.33
N ILE A 148 4.21 -11.44 20.56
CA ILE A 148 4.38 -10.07 21.05
C ILE A 148 5.55 -10.07 22.02
N SER A 149 6.47 -9.12 21.86
CA SER A 149 7.62 -8.98 22.74
C SER A 149 7.20 -8.91 24.22
N ALA A 150 8.04 -9.39 25.11
CA ALA A 150 7.81 -9.23 26.55
C ALA A 150 7.95 -7.76 27.00
N ASP A 151 8.69 -6.96 26.25
CA ASP A 151 8.93 -5.54 26.52
C ASP A 151 7.85 -4.63 25.87
N GLU A 152 6.84 -5.22 25.22
CA GLU A 152 5.74 -4.42 24.65
C GLU A 152 4.92 -3.79 25.79
N PRO A 153 4.81 -2.46 25.82
CA PRO A 153 4.14 -1.76 26.91
C PRO A 153 2.63 -2.01 26.97
N ASP A 154 2.00 -2.28 25.82
CA ASP A 154 0.57 -2.55 25.74
C ASP A 154 0.27 -3.73 24.78
N PRO A 155 0.49 -4.97 25.25
CA PRO A 155 0.23 -6.16 24.44
C PRO A 155 -1.24 -6.33 24.04
N ASP A 156 -2.17 -5.85 24.87
CA ASP A 156 -3.60 -5.96 24.61
C ASP A 156 -4.03 -5.03 23.48
N ALA A 157 -3.53 -3.81 23.44
CA ALA A 157 -3.76 -2.90 22.31
C ALA A 157 -3.22 -3.46 20.99
N VAL A 158 -2.07 -4.14 21.02
CA VAL A 158 -1.55 -4.83 19.83
C VAL A 158 -2.48 -5.96 19.40
N LEU A 159 -2.98 -6.78 20.32
CA LEU A 159 -3.94 -7.85 20.00
C LEU A 159 -5.25 -7.31 19.45
N ASP A 160 -5.77 -6.20 19.99
CA ASP A 160 -6.99 -5.57 19.50
C ASP A 160 -6.80 -5.03 18.09
N LEU A 161 -5.63 -4.49 17.80
CA LEU A 161 -5.27 -4.05 16.46
C LEU A 161 -5.18 -5.22 15.48
N VAL A 162 -4.61 -6.35 15.89
CA VAL A 162 -4.59 -7.58 15.08
C VAL A 162 -6.01 -8.09 14.83
N ARG A 163 -6.86 -8.14 15.84
CA ARG A 163 -8.28 -8.54 15.71
C ARG A 163 -8.99 -7.65 14.70
N PHE A 164 -8.83 -6.35 14.83
CA PHE A 164 -9.44 -5.39 13.93
C PHE A 164 -9.04 -5.65 12.46
N VAL A 165 -7.75 -5.86 12.18
CA VAL A 165 -7.25 -6.11 10.82
C VAL A 165 -7.69 -7.47 10.30
N VAL A 166 -7.65 -8.51 11.13
CA VAL A 166 -8.11 -9.85 10.74
C VAL A 166 -9.60 -9.82 10.41
N ASP A 167 -10.42 -9.12 11.18
CA ASP A 167 -11.85 -8.97 10.89
C ASP A 167 -12.13 -8.24 9.58
N ASP A 168 -11.27 -7.30 9.18
CA ASP A 168 -11.41 -6.60 7.90
C ASP A 168 -11.08 -7.50 6.69
N VAL A 169 -10.09 -8.41 6.80
CA VAL A 169 -9.56 -9.15 5.64
C VAL A 169 -10.00 -10.60 5.55
N ARG A 170 -10.49 -11.22 6.65
CA ARG A 170 -10.97 -12.60 6.64
C ARG A 170 -12.23 -12.79 5.81
N PRO A 171 -12.53 -14.01 5.32
CA PRO A 171 -13.83 -14.31 4.73
C PRO A 171 -14.95 -14.10 5.77
N ALA A 172 -16.03 -13.44 5.37
CA ALA A 172 -17.13 -13.05 6.29
C ALA A 172 -17.76 -14.23 7.05
N HIS A 173 -17.79 -15.42 6.45
CA HIS A 173 -18.38 -16.63 7.01
C HIS A 173 -17.42 -17.43 7.90
N VAL A 174 -16.13 -17.05 8.00
CA VAL A 174 -15.12 -17.76 8.79
C VAL A 174 -14.85 -16.98 10.08
N PRO A 175 -15.25 -17.48 11.25
CA PRO A 175 -14.85 -16.86 12.51
C PRO A 175 -13.34 -16.93 12.72
N ALA A 176 -12.79 -15.92 13.38
CA ALA A 176 -11.37 -15.84 13.67
C ALA A 176 -11.09 -15.91 15.18
N ALA A 177 -10.04 -16.63 15.55
CA ALA A 177 -9.48 -16.66 16.90
C ALA A 177 -8.07 -16.06 16.86
N VAL A 178 -7.90 -14.89 17.46
CA VAL A 178 -6.60 -14.21 17.57
C VAL A 178 -6.06 -14.39 18.98
N ARG A 179 -4.83 -14.89 19.09
CA ARG A 179 -4.18 -15.21 20.36
C ARG A 179 -2.74 -14.71 20.39
N ARG A 180 -2.26 -14.45 21.61
CA ARG A 180 -0.83 -14.28 21.84
C ARG A 180 -0.18 -15.67 21.83
N ALA A 181 0.83 -15.87 20.99
CA ALA A 181 1.63 -17.09 21.02
C ALA A 181 2.42 -17.18 22.34
N PRO A 182 2.59 -18.36 22.92
CA PRO A 182 3.50 -18.54 24.03
C PRO A 182 4.94 -18.17 23.59
N GLY A 183 5.65 -17.52 24.50
CA GLY A 183 7.05 -17.11 24.30
C GLY A 183 8.01 -18.29 24.29
#